data_72b84f3b023f3ee325a4c9b65de48ae3
#
_entry.id   72b84f3b023f3ee325a4c9b65de48ae3
#
_cell.length_a   1.000
_cell.length_b   1.000
_cell.length_c   1.000
_cell.angle_alpha   90.00
_cell.angle_beta   90.00
_cell.angle_gamma   90.00
#
_symmetry.space_group_name_H-M   'P 1'
#
loop_
_entity.id
_entity.type
_entity.pdbx_description
1 polymer ?
#
loop_
_entity_poly.entity_id
_entity_poly.type
_entity_poly.pdbx_seq_one_letter_code
_entity_poly.pdbx_strand_id
1 'polypeptide(L)'
;MSSIYDQRPQLVFWETTKACELSCIHCRAVSQSKPSPDEMSLDDSLEFISSLKSFGNSPVLILTGGNVMLRNNIEEIVESIGTSSIPAAASPAVSDSLTPESTQRMISGGIHSFSISLDGKKAFHDMVRGSGSYFRTIDAADMLKQKEARLQINTLVTADNIYDLPFILKWLIENGIKVWEIFFLVRTGRGIDLQDLNKKEYEGVCMFLVFASGYGINIRTVEGPYFRVLAKRHNDGIMEDANPVFEKMRNIAESIIASPRETDYKIPVAGTSDGNGIIFVGHDGSVYPSGFLPIKVGSILEKPISEIYRESDLLLSLRNRKNLAGKCGSCEYREVCGGSRARAFYYTGSVLGEDPLCPRVI
;
A
#
# COMPACT_ATOMS: atom_id res chain seq x y z
N MET A 1 -11.63 -22.52 10.87
CA MET A 1 -11.89 -21.27 11.63
C MET A 1 -12.13 -20.17 10.61
N SER A 2 -13.21 -19.39 10.78
CA SER A 2 -13.43 -18.23 9.91
C SER A 2 -12.32 -17.17 10.16
N SER A 3 -11.82 -16.59 9.09
CA SER A 3 -10.86 -15.48 9.18
C SER A 3 -11.57 -14.25 9.76
N ILE A 4 -10.85 -13.41 10.53
CA ILE A 4 -11.35 -12.10 10.96
C ILE A 4 -11.80 -11.24 9.76
N TYR A 5 -11.26 -11.53 8.58
CA TYR A 5 -11.56 -10.82 7.34
C TYR A 5 -12.78 -11.36 6.58
N ASP A 6 -13.42 -12.44 7.04
CA ASP A 6 -14.62 -12.97 6.37
C ASP A 6 -15.82 -12.02 6.48
N GLN A 7 -15.91 -11.28 7.58
CA GLN A 7 -17.05 -10.42 7.89
C GLN A 7 -16.79 -8.93 7.64
N ARG A 8 -15.52 -8.49 7.67
CA ARG A 8 -15.17 -7.08 7.48
C ARG A 8 -13.75 -6.91 6.96
N PRO A 9 -13.48 -5.88 6.14
CA PRO A 9 -12.12 -5.50 5.82
C PRO A 9 -11.44 -4.83 7.04
N GLN A 10 -10.13 -4.86 7.07
CA GLN A 10 -9.33 -4.04 7.99
C GLN A 10 -9.14 -2.63 7.42
N LEU A 11 -8.96 -2.55 6.09
CA LEU A 11 -8.68 -1.32 5.37
C LEU A 11 -9.66 -1.15 4.22
N VAL A 12 -10.18 0.07 4.06
CA VAL A 12 -10.91 0.51 2.88
C VAL A 12 -10.12 1.65 2.26
N PHE A 13 -9.60 1.44 1.07
CA PHE A 13 -8.97 2.51 0.29
C PHE A 13 -10.04 3.21 -0.53
N TRP A 14 -10.11 4.52 -0.44
CA TRP A 14 -11.02 5.33 -1.23
C TRP A 14 -10.26 6.30 -2.12
N GLU A 15 -10.36 6.09 -3.43
CA GLU A 15 -9.90 7.04 -4.43
C GLU A 15 -10.91 8.20 -4.49
N THR A 16 -10.66 9.25 -3.70
CA THR A 16 -11.61 10.36 -3.54
C THR A 16 -11.76 11.18 -4.82
N THR A 17 -10.70 11.26 -5.64
CA THR A 17 -10.66 11.99 -6.90
C THR A 17 -9.60 11.42 -7.83
N LYS A 18 -9.75 11.60 -9.14
CA LYS A 18 -8.68 11.39 -10.14
C LYS A 18 -7.82 12.62 -10.39
N ALA A 19 -8.22 13.80 -9.89
CA ALA A 19 -7.44 15.01 -10.05
C ALA A 19 -6.09 14.91 -9.35
N CYS A 20 -5.02 15.30 -10.02
CA CYS A 20 -3.66 15.35 -9.47
C CYS A 20 -2.81 16.35 -10.23
N GLU A 21 -1.97 17.10 -9.50
CA GLU A 21 -0.98 17.99 -10.11
C GLU A 21 0.25 17.23 -10.64
N LEU A 22 0.43 15.97 -10.24
CA LEU A 22 1.56 15.14 -10.64
C LEU A 22 1.21 14.23 -11.81
N SER A 23 2.22 13.95 -12.64
CA SER A 23 2.14 13.03 -13.78
C SER A 23 3.08 11.83 -13.61
N CYS A 24 3.11 11.22 -12.42
CA CYS A 24 4.00 10.12 -12.10
C CYS A 24 3.92 8.99 -13.14
N ILE A 25 5.09 8.49 -13.60
CA ILE A 25 5.15 7.47 -14.68
C ILE A 25 4.63 6.10 -14.27
N HIS A 26 4.49 5.83 -12.97
CA HIS A 26 3.98 4.59 -12.40
C HIS A 26 2.52 4.68 -11.91
N CYS A 27 1.83 5.80 -12.19
CA CYS A 27 0.52 6.04 -11.62
C CYS A 27 -0.50 4.98 -12.01
N ARG A 28 -0.97 4.21 -11.04
CA ARG A 28 -2.01 3.19 -11.18
C ARG A 28 -3.35 3.81 -11.64
N ALA A 29 -3.72 4.94 -11.03
CA ALA A 29 -5.00 5.61 -11.25
C ALA A 29 -5.11 6.30 -12.63
N VAL A 30 -3.98 6.44 -13.34
CA VAL A 30 -3.93 7.28 -14.55
C VAL A 30 -4.54 8.65 -14.27
N SER A 31 -4.04 9.30 -13.18
CA SER A 31 -4.54 10.59 -12.72
C SER A 31 -4.55 11.64 -13.83
N GLN A 32 -5.44 12.58 -13.73
CA GLN A 32 -5.69 13.67 -14.68
C GLN A 32 -5.65 15.02 -13.96
N SER A 33 -5.58 16.12 -14.71
CA SER A 33 -5.44 17.46 -14.12
C SER A 33 -6.72 18.01 -13.49
N LYS A 34 -7.87 17.41 -13.79
CA LYS A 34 -9.20 17.86 -13.32
C LYS A 34 -9.96 16.69 -12.69
N PRO A 35 -10.91 16.96 -11.78
CA PRO A 35 -11.86 15.95 -11.30
C PRO A 35 -12.58 15.26 -12.45
N SER A 36 -12.88 13.98 -12.26
CA SER A 36 -13.70 13.22 -13.20
C SER A 36 -15.16 13.65 -13.07
N PRO A 37 -15.92 13.75 -14.18
CA PRO A 37 -17.33 14.17 -14.11
C PRO A 37 -18.24 13.18 -13.39
N ASP A 38 -17.78 11.94 -13.21
CA ASP A 38 -18.47 10.85 -12.52
C ASP A 38 -17.98 10.67 -11.06
N GLU A 39 -17.26 11.66 -10.51
CA GLU A 39 -16.97 11.64 -9.07
C GLU A 39 -18.24 11.65 -8.23
N MET A 40 -18.28 10.83 -7.18
CA MET A 40 -19.39 10.82 -6.23
C MET A 40 -19.72 12.22 -5.72
N SER A 41 -20.99 12.54 -5.59
CA SER A 41 -21.47 13.77 -4.96
C SER A 41 -20.99 13.85 -3.49
N LEU A 42 -21.16 15.02 -2.87
CA LEU A 42 -20.92 15.13 -1.43
C LEU A 42 -21.86 14.22 -0.66
N ASP A 43 -23.15 14.20 -0.99
CA ASP A 43 -24.14 13.37 -0.30
C ASP A 43 -23.81 11.88 -0.38
N ASP A 44 -23.45 11.36 -1.57
CA ASP A 44 -23.01 9.97 -1.74
C ASP A 44 -21.75 9.68 -0.90
N SER A 45 -20.83 10.63 -0.83
CA SER A 45 -19.59 10.53 -0.06
C SER A 45 -19.86 10.44 1.44
N LEU A 46 -20.80 11.25 1.96
CA LEU A 46 -21.21 11.25 3.37
C LEU A 46 -21.98 9.96 3.72
N GLU A 47 -22.85 9.50 2.83
CA GLU A 47 -23.56 8.23 2.99
C GLU A 47 -22.57 7.06 3.01
N PHE A 48 -21.58 7.04 2.09
CA PHE A 48 -20.53 6.04 2.08
C PHE A 48 -19.77 6.00 3.41
N ILE A 49 -19.31 7.15 3.94
CA ILE A 49 -18.61 7.21 5.23
C ILE A 49 -19.47 6.62 6.34
N SER A 50 -20.76 7.03 6.40
CA SER A 50 -21.72 6.51 7.38
C SER A 50 -21.89 5.00 7.28
N SER A 51 -21.93 4.47 6.04
CA SER A 51 -22.11 3.05 5.77
C SER A 51 -21.00 2.14 6.29
N LEU A 52 -19.80 2.68 6.54
CA LEU A 52 -18.69 1.92 7.11
C LEU A 52 -18.99 1.38 8.53
N LYS A 53 -19.92 2.01 9.25
CA LYS A 53 -20.41 1.53 10.54
C LYS A 53 -21.16 0.21 10.45
N SER A 54 -21.69 -0.14 9.27
CA SER A 54 -22.43 -1.40 9.03
C SER A 54 -21.56 -2.67 9.19
N PHE A 55 -20.24 -2.50 9.24
CA PHE A 55 -19.33 -3.59 9.59
C PHE A 55 -19.30 -3.90 11.10
N GLY A 56 -19.97 -3.11 11.93
CA GLY A 56 -20.00 -3.22 13.40
C GLY A 56 -18.76 -2.59 14.03
N ASN A 57 -17.57 -3.01 13.62
CA ASN A 57 -16.30 -2.36 13.95
C ASN A 57 -15.75 -1.77 12.66
N SER A 58 -15.70 -0.45 12.58
CA SER A 58 -15.35 0.25 11.36
C SER A 58 -13.92 -0.08 10.88
N PRO A 59 -13.72 -0.34 9.58
CA PRO A 59 -12.37 -0.44 9.01
C PRO A 59 -11.66 0.90 9.07
N VAL A 60 -10.35 0.89 8.88
CA VAL A 60 -9.60 2.14 8.67
C VAL A 60 -9.86 2.62 7.24
N LEU A 61 -10.35 3.83 7.10
CA LEU A 61 -10.56 4.49 5.81
C LEU A 61 -9.28 5.20 5.37
N ILE A 62 -8.74 4.82 4.22
CA ILE A 62 -7.55 5.45 3.64
C ILE A 62 -7.99 6.36 2.49
N LEU A 63 -7.94 7.66 2.72
CA LEU A 63 -8.22 8.64 1.67
C LEU A 63 -7.03 8.71 0.72
N THR A 64 -7.26 8.37 -0.54
CA THR A 64 -6.27 8.36 -1.60
C THR A 64 -6.87 8.90 -2.89
N GLY A 65 -6.22 8.72 -4.02
CA GLY A 65 -6.75 9.14 -5.32
C GLY A 65 -5.65 9.54 -6.28
N GLY A 66 -5.94 10.53 -7.08
CA GLY A 66 -4.92 11.35 -7.71
C GLY A 66 -4.19 12.13 -6.62
N ASN A 67 -4.83 13.20 -6.15
CA ASN A 67 -4.41 13.90 -4.94
C ASN A 67 -5.64 14.25 -4.10
N VAL A 68 -5.74 13.68 -2.91
CA VAL A 68 -6.87 13.89 -2.01
C VAL A 68 -7.13 15.37 -1.69
N MET A 69 -6.08 16.20 -1.70
CA MET A 69 -6.18 17.64 -1.44
C MET A 69 -6.93 18.41 -2.55
N LEU A 70 -7.12 17.78 -3.73
CA LEU A 70 -7.87 18.36 -4.84
C LEU A 70 -9.34 17.90 -4.90
N ARG A 71 -9.76 17.04 -3.98
CA ARG A 71 -11.16 16.65 -3.89
C ARG A 71 -11.99 17.87 -3.50
N ASN A 72 -12.99 18.19 -4.32
CA ASN A 72 -14.02 19.17 -3.94
C ASN A 72 -14.66 18.73 -2.63
N ASN A 73 -14.96 19.66 -1.76
CA ASN A 73 -15.60 19.39 -0.46
C ASN A 73 -14.81 18.46 0.45
N ILE A 74 -13.46 18.44 0.34
CA ILE A 74 -12.61 17.58 1.18
C ILE A 74 -12.76 17.91 2.67
N GLU A 75 -13.03 19.17 3.00
CA GLU A 75 -13.17 19.63 4.38
C GLU A 75 -14.43 19.02 5.02
N GLU A 76 -15.57 19.05 4.32
CA GLU A 76 -16.83 18.45 4.77
C GLU A 76 -16.74 16.93 4.88
N ILE A 77 -16.02 16.28 3.94
CA ILE A 77 -15.73 14.85 3.97
C ILE A 77 -14.92 14.49 5.22
N VAL A 78 -13.86 15.23 5.50
CA VAL A 78 -12.97 14.97 6.64
C VAL A 78 -13.67 15.27 7.97
N GLU A 79 -14.47 16.33 8.05
CA GLU A 79 -15.32 16.64 9.22
C GLU A 79 -16.31 15.49 9.50
N SER A 80 -16.94 14.95 8.46
CA SER A 80 -17.84 13.80 8.59
C SER A 80 -17.12 12.54 9.11
N ILE A 81 -15.89 12.31 8.69
CA ILE A 81 -15.06 11.20 9.20
C ILE A 81 -14.81 11.38 10.69
N GLY A 82 -14.38 12.57 11.11
CA GLY A 82 -14.09 12.89 12.52
C GLY A 82 -15.32 12.76 13.40
N THR A 83 -16.44 13.37 13.02
CA THR A 83 -17.71 13.32 13.77
C THR A 83 -18.30 11.91 13.82
N SER A 84 -18.06 11.11 12.78
CA SER A 84 -18.46 9.71 12.74
C SER A 84 -17.53 8.78 13.52
N SER A 85 -16.40 9.28 14.03
CA SER A 85 -15.36 8.50 14.71
C SER A 85 -14.84 7.31 13.88
N ILE A 86 -14.78 7.46 12.55
CA ILE A 86 -14.20 6.46 11.65
C ILE A 86 -12.68 6.61 11.70
N PRO A 87 -11.94 5.54 12.02
CA PRO A 87 -10.48 5.61 11.97
C PRO A 87 -10.02 5.85 10.53
N ALA A 88 -9.20 6.89 10.30
CA ALA A 88 -8.81 7.24 8.95
C ALA A 88 -7.35 7.73 8.84
N ALA A 89 -6.83 7.66 7.61
CA ALA A 89 -5.54 8.21 7.21
C ALA A 89 -5.64 8.81 5.81
N ALA A 90 -4.73 9.71 5.46
CA ALA A 90 -4.64 10.28 4.12
C ALA A 90 -3.32 9.94 3.43
N SER A 91 -3.41 9.72 2.13
CA SER A 91 -2.25 9.50 1.24
C SER A 91 -2.23 10.58 0.15
N PRO A 92 -1.86 11.84 0.49
CA PRO A 92 -1.81 12.94 -0.46
C PRO A 92 -0.64 12.77 -1.43
N ALA A 93 -0.77 13.37 -2.62
CA ALA A 93 0.39 13.63 -3.45
C ALA A 93 1.21 14.79 -2.84
N VAL A 94 2.54 14.65 -2.89
CA VAL A 94 3.42 15.75 -2.44
C VAL A 94 3.56 16.75 -3.59
N SER A 95 2.65 17.71 -3.61
CA SER A 95 2.50 18.77 -4.63
C SER A 95 2.22 20.11 -3.95
N ASP A 96 1.98 21.14 -4.74
CA ASP A 96 1.77 22.49 -4.23
C ASP A 96 0.51 22.64 -3.34
N SER A 97 -0.46 21.70 -3.46
CA SER A 97 -1.65 21.68 -2.60
C SER A 97 -1.43 21.07 -1.22
N LEU A 98 -0.30 20.37 -0.98
CA LEU A 98 0.05 19.86 0.34
C LEU A 98 0.80 20.95 1.13
N THR A 99 0.06 21.89 1.70
CA THR A 99 0.58 23.01 2.49
C THR A 99 0.40 22.81 3.99
N PRO A 100 1.08 23.60 4.84
CA PRO A 100 0.82 23.60 6.29
C PRO A 100 -0.64 23.86 6.63
N GLU A 101 -1.34 24.71 5.87
CA GLU A 101 -2.73 25.08 6.08
C GLU A 101 -3.68 23.94 5.69
N SER A 102 -3.50 23.34 4.50
CA SER A 102 -4.32 22.21 4.05
C SER A 102 -4.11 21.00 4.97
N THR A 103 -2.89 20.73 5.39
CA THR A 103 -2.57 19.68 6.38
C THR A 103 -3.26 19.96 7.71
N GLN A 104 -3.26 21.23 8.18
CA GLN A 104 -3.92 21.58 9.44
C GLN A 104 -5.44 21.37 9.37
N ARG A 105 -6.07 21.69 8.24
CA ARG A 105 -7.51 21.40 8.05
C ARG A 105 -7.81 19.91 8.13
N MET A 106 -6.99 19.07 7.50
CA MET A 106 -7.13 17.60 7.61
C MET A 106 -7.01 17.13 9.05
N ILE A 107 -6.02 17.64 9.80
CA ILE A 107 -5.80 17.28 11.22
C ILE A 107 -6.99 17.73 12.08
N SER A 108 -7.47 18.96 11.89
CA SER A 108 -8.61 19.50 12.63
C SER A 108 -9.90 18.72 12.38
N GLY A 109 -10.06 18.13 11.21
CA GLY A 109 -11.17 17.25 10.86
C GLY A 109 -10.97 15.77 11.28
N GLY A 110 -9.87 15.43 11.96
CA GLY A 110 -9.64 14.10 12.54
C GLY A 110 -8.65 13.20 11.81
N ILE A 111 -7.99 13.66 10.75
CA ILE A 111 -6.96 12.89 10.04
C ILE A 111 -5.58 13.18 10.65
N HIS A 112 -5.08 12.26 11.47
CA HIS A 112 -3.78 12.40 12.15
C HIS A 112 -2.70 11.47 11.59
N SER A 113 -3.00 10.69 10.56
CA SER A 113 -2.06 9.75 9.94
C SER A 113 -1.93 10.08 8.46
N PHE A 114 -0.70 10.24 8.01
CA PHE A 114 -0.39 10.55 6.62
C PHE A 114 0.62 9.56 6.06
N SER A 115 0.47 9.22 4.78
CA SER A 115 1.47 8.49 4.03
C SER A 115 1.90 9.31 2.83
N ILE A 116 3.21 9.51 2.69
CA ILE A 116 3.83 10.15 1.53
C ILE A 116 4.86 9.21 0.90
N SER A 117 5.23 9.49 -0.33
CA SER A 117 6.07 8.57 -1.08
C SER A 117 7.50 9.06 -1.21
N LEU A 118 8.47 8.16 -0.92
CA LEU A 118 9.88 8.32 -1.20
C LEU A 118 10.40 7.06 -1.89
N ASP A 119 10.67 7.12 -3.21
CA ASP A 119 10.92 5.92 -4.01
C ASP A 119 12.41 5.60 -4.20
N GLY A 120 13.31 6.43 -3.74
CA GLY A 120 14.74 6.22 -3.91
C GLY A 120 15.53 7.49 -3.64
N LYS A 121 16.79 7.49 -4.05
CA LYS A 121 17.59 8.70 -4.13
C LYS A 121 16.97 9.70 -5.11
N LYS A 122 17.44 10.95 -5.03
CA LYS A 122 16.92 12.06 -5.83
C LYS A 122 16.73 11.72 -7.31
N ALA A 123 17.72 11.06 -7.92
CA ALA A 123 17.68 10.77 -9.35
C ALA A 123 16.49 9.88 -9.73
N PHE A 124 16.29 8.75 -9.02
CA PHE A 124 15.17 7.85 -9.28
C PHE A 124 13.83 8.47 -8.86
N HIS A 125 13.77 9.10 -7.69
CA HIS A 125 12.54 9.70 -7.20
C HIS A 125 12.03 10.79 -8.16
N ASP A 126 12.91 11.71 -8.59
CA ASP A 126 12.56 12.75 -9.54
C ASP A 126 12.19 12.17 -10.93
N MET A 127 12.84 11.09 -11.36
CA MET A 127 12.50 10.42 -12.61
C MET A 127 11.07 9.89 -12.60
N VAL A 128 10.63 9.27 -11.50
CA VAL A 128 9.30 8.64 -11.44
C VAL A 128 8.18 9.61 -11.07
N ARG A 129 8.45 10.69 -10.32
CA ARG A 129 7.43 11.63 -9.80
C ARG A 129 7.49 13.04 -10.38
N GLY A 130 8.55 13.37 -11.11
CA GLY A 130 8.80 14.69 -11.68
C GLY A 130 9.93 15.42 -10.98
N SER A 131 10.60 16.29 -11.74
CA SER A 131 11.75 17.04 -11.29
C SER A 131 11.45 17.86 -10.02
N GLY A 132 12.35 17.81 -9.04
CA GLY A 132 12.25 18.53 -7.77
C GLY A 132 11.32 17.87 -6.74
N SER A 133 10.65 16.76 -7.06
CA SER A 133 9.76 16.06 -6.16
C SER A 133 10.48 15.48 -4.94
N TYR A 134 11.75 15.11 -5.08
CA TYR A 134 12.55 14.59 -3.97
C TYR A 134 12.63 15.59 -2.81
N PHE A 135 13.07 16.81 -3.08
CA PHE A 135 13.19 17.80 -2.02
C PHE A 135 11.85 18.22 -1.44
N ARG A 136 10.82 18.36 -2.27
CA ARG A 136 9.45 18.58 -1.78
C ARG A 136 8.98 17.47 -0.83
N THR A 137 9.35 16.22 -1.10
CA THR A 137 9.00 15.09 -0.23
C THR A 137 9.74 15.16 1.12
N ILE A 138 11.01 15.55 1.13
CA ILE A 138 11.76 15.77 2.37
C ILE A 138 11.14 16.92 3.19
N ASP A 139 10.86 18.04 2.56
CA ASP A 139 10.23 19.20 3.22
C ASP A 139 8.83 18.87 3.76
N ALA A 140 8.04 18.10 2.98
CA ALA A 140 6.71 17.63 3.41
C ALA A 140 6.80 16.70 4.62
N ALA A 141 7.78 15.80 4.66
CA ALA A 141 7.99 14.93 5.81
C ALA A 141 8.31 15.75 7.08
N ASP A 142 9.17 16.75 6.97
CA ASP A 142 9.52 17.63 8.09
C ASP A 142 8.32 18.47 8.54
N MET A 143 7.52 19.01 7.62
CA MET A 143 6.28 19.72 7.90
C MET A 143 5.28 18.84 8.65
N LEU A 144 5.06 17.59 8.21
CA LEU A 144 4.15 16.65 8.85
C LEU A 144 4.63 16.26 10.25
N LYS A 145 5.94 16.08 10.45
CA LYS A 145 6.54 15.84 11.78
C LYS A 145 6.36 17.03 12.72
N GLN A 146 6.55 18.26 12.25
CA GLN A 146 6.33 19.46 13.05
C GLN A 146 4.87 19.61 13.49
N LYS A 147 3.92 19.05 12.74
CA LYS A 147 2.50 18.99 13.09
C LYS A 147 2.13 17.76 13.93
N GLU A 148 3.11 17.00 14.39
CA GLU A 148 2.93 15.78 15.22
C GLU A 148 2.07 14.71 14.51
N ALA A 149 2.00 14.75 13.18
CA ALA A 149 1.28 13.75 12.40
C ALA A 149 2.03 12.41 12.41
N ARG A 150 1.27 11.31 12.49
CA ARG A 150 1.83 9.98 12.32
C ARG A 150 2.18 9.78 10.85
N LEU A 151 3.47 9.62 10.56
CA LEU A 151 3.98 9.56 9.20
C LEU A 151 4.37 8.12 8.82
N GLN A 152 3.88 7.68 7.66
CA GLN A 152 4.29 6.49 6.95
C GLN A 152 4.98 6.89 5.66
N ILE A 153 6.03 6.17 5.29
CA ILE A 153 6.67 6.32 3.98
C ILE A 153 6.28 5.15 3.09
N ASN A 154 5.85 5.48 1.87
CA ASN A 154 5.56 4.52 0.81
C ASN A 154 6.70 4.52 -0.19
N THR A 155 7.15 3.35 -0.64
CA THR A 155 8.21 3.21 -1.63
C THR A 155 7.79 2.25 -2.72
N LEU A 156 7.74 2.72 -3.97
CA LEU A 156 7.66 1.85 -5.14
C LEU A 156 9.00 1.13 -5.32
N VAL A 157 8.95 -0.17 -5.57
CA VAL A 157 10.13 -0.98 -5.88
C VAL A 157 10.05 -1.53 -7.31
N THR A 158 11.10 -1.25 -8.07
CA THR A 158 11.37 -1.75 -9.43
C THR A 158 12.81 -2.25 -9.50
N ALA A 159 13.22 -2.87 -10.60
CA ALA A 159 14.61 -3.31 -10.79
C ALA A 159 15.63 -2.16 -10.70
N ASP A 160 15.19 -0.92 -11.01
CA ASP A 160 16.08 0.25 -11.12
C ASP A 160 16.43 0.86 -9.76
N ASN A 161 15.65 0.61 -8.68
CA ASN A 161 15.84 1.29 -7.39
C ASN A 161 16.12 0.36 -6.20
N ILE A 162 16.27 -0.94 -6.40
CA ILE A 162 16.50 -1.88 -5.27
C ILE A 162 17.68 -1.48 -4.41
N TYR A 163 18.74 -0.94 -4.99
CA TYR A 163 19.93 -0.50 -4.26
C TYR A 163 19.81 0.89 -3.64
N ASP A 164 18.69 1.58 -3.84
CA ASP A 164 18.35 2.81 -3.12
C ASP A 164 17.64 2.54 -1.78
N LEU A 165 17.06 1.35 -1.60
CA LEU A 165 16.35 0.99 -0.37
C LEU A 165 17.20 1.11 0.91
N PRO A 166 18.52 0.76 0.93
CA PRO A 166 19.38 1.01 2.09
C PRO A 166 19.47 2.49 2.48
N PHE A 167 19.46 3.40 1.52
CA PHE A 167 19.48 4.85 1.79
C PHE A 167 18.15 5.36 2.32
N ILE A 168 17.03 4.81 1.84
CA ILE A 168 15.70 5.10 2.41
C ILE A 168 15.65 4.60 3.86
N LEU A 169 16.10 3.37 4.12
CA LEU A 169 16.16 2.82 5.48
C LEU A 169 16.96 3.72 6.42
N LYS A 170 18.16 4.16 6.00
CA LYS A 170 18.98 5.12 6.76
C LYS A 170 18.18 6.40 7.06
N TRP A 171 17.55 6.99 6.05
CA TRP A 171 16.79 8.21 6.19
C TRP A 171 15.60 8.04 7.16
N LEU A 172 14.88 6.90 7.09
CA LEU A 172 13.79 6.59 8.02
C LEU A 172 14.28 6.56 9.48
N ILE A 173 15.40 5.87 9.73
CA ILE A 173 16.01 5.76 11.06
C ILE A 173 16.41 7.15 11.58
N GLU A 174 17.12 7.94 10.79
CA GLU A 174 17.59 9.29 11.15
C GLU A 174 16.44 10.27 11.42
N ASN A 175 15.30 10.07 10.76
CA ASN A 175 14.13 10.92 10.91
C ASN A 175 13.09 10.36 11.93
N GLY A 176 13.36 9.24 12.58
CA GLY A 176 12.48 8.63 13.57
C GLY A 176 11.18 8.07 13.01
N ILE A 177 11.10 7.85 11.68
CA ILE A 177 9.90 7.34 11.00
C ILE A 177 9.87 5.82 11.16
N LYS A 178 8.77 5.29 11.70
CA LYS A 178 8.67 3.89 12.12
C LYS A 178 7.85 2.99 11.18
N VAL A 179 7.17 3.54 10.19
CA VAL A 179 6.33 2.76 9.26
C VAL A 179 6.81 2.95 7.83
N TRP A 180 7.17 1.85 7.21
CA TRP A 180 7.62 1.80 5.82
C TRP A 180 6.78 0.80 5.02
N GLU A 181 6.05 1.28 4.03
CA GLU A 181 5.24 0.44 3.16
C GLU A 181 5.87 0.32 1.78
N ILE A 182 6.12 -0.91 1.37
CA ILE A 182 6.79 -1.24 0.12
C ILE A 182 5.76 -1.69 -0.91
N PHE A 183 5.67 -0.96 -1.99
CA PHE A 183 4.82 -1.26 -3.13
C PHE A 183 5.65 -1.99 -4.20
N PHE A 184 5.46 -3.28 -4.30
CA PHE A 184 6.03 -4.03 -5.42
C PHE A 184 5.25 -3.69 -6.70
N LEU A 185 5.96 -3.41 -7.77
CA LEU A 185 5.34 -3.02 -9.03
C LEU A 185 4.30 -4.05 -9.48
N VAL A 186 3.13 -3.56 -9.87
CA VAL A 186 2.17 -4.28 -10.71
C VAL A 186 2.05 -3.46 -11.99
N ARG A 187 2.25 -4.10 -13.13
CA ARG A 187 2.27 -3.44 -14.44
C ARG A 187 0.87 -3.03 -14.87
N THR A 188 0.32 -2.03 -14.21
CA THR A 188 -1.01 -1.45 -14.45
C THR A 188 -0.93 0.06 -14.58
N GLY A 189 -1.95 0.68 -15.18
CA GLY A 189 -1.95 2.12 -15.41
C GLY A 189 -0.74 2.59 -16.23
N ARG A 190 -0.12 3.69 -15.82
CA ARG A 190 1.11 4.20 -16.48
C ARG A 190 2.37 3.41 -16.14
N GLY A 191 2.33 2.55 -15.13
CA GLY A 191 3.48 1.73 -14.72
C GLY A 191 3.76 0.52 -15.62
N ILE A 192 3.02 0.35 -16.72
CA ILE A 192 3.13 -0.82 -17.61
C ILE A 192 4.52 -0.95 -18.26
N ASP A 193 5.20 0.16 -18.49
CA ASP A 193 6.50 0.22 -19.17
C ASP A 193 7.69 0.17 -18.20
N LEU A 194 7.45 0.19 -16.87
CA LEU A 194 8.51 0.07 -15.89
C LEU A 194 9.04 -1.36 -15.80
N GLN A 195 10.34 -1.48 -15.49
CA GLN A 195 10.98 -2.77 -15.34
C GLN A 195 10.62 -3.41 -13.99
N ASP A 196 9.92 -4.55 -14.06
CA ASP A 196 9.61 -5.36 -12.88
C ASP A 196 10.87 -6.11 -12.38
N LEU A 197 10.80 -6.57 -11.14
CA LEU A 197 11.83 -7.43 -10.55
C LEU A 197 11.82 -8.80 -11.21
N ASN A 198 12.98 -9.44 -11.30
CA ASN A 198 13.03 -10.88 -11.47
C ASN A 198 12.90 -11.60 -10.10
N LYS A 199 12.73 -12.93 -10.12
CA LYS A 199 12.51 -13.73 -8.90
C LYS A 199 13.62 -13.58 -7.86
N LYS A 200 14.87 -13.49 -8.30
CA LYS A 200 16.04 -13.36 -7.42
C LYS A 200 16.11 -11.98 -6.76
N GLU A 201 15.78 -10.94 -7.52
CA GLU A 201 15.66 -9.57 -7.01
C GLU A 201 14.49 -9.45 -6.01
N TYR A 202 13.32 -10.01 -6.36
CA TYR A 202 12.16 -10.03 -5.47
C TYR A 202 12.46 -10.70 -4.14
N GLU A 203 13.10 -11.87 -4.16
CA GLU A 203 13.54 -12.56 -2.96
C GLU A 203 14.55 -11.74 -2.16
N GLY A 204 15.60 -11.23 -2.83
CA GLY A 204 16.63 -10.40 -2.19
C GLY A 204 16.06 -9.14 -1.52
N VAL A 205 15.09 -8.48 -2.17
CA VAL A 205 14.37 -7.34 -1.56
C VAL A 205 13.58 -7.80 -0.35
N CYS A 206 12.81 -8.89 -0.43
CA CYS A 206 12.06 -9.40 0.72
C CYS A 206 12.98 -9.79 1.91
N MET A 207 14.15 -10.38 1.63
CA MET A 207 15.19 -10.65 2.67
C MET A 207 15.72 -9.35 3.28
N PHE A 208 15.97 -8.33 2.46
CA PHE A 208 16.39 -7.02 2.95
C PHE A 208 15.33 -6.36 3.84
N LEU A 209 14.04 -6.52 3.54
CA LEU A 209 12.96 -6.00 4.36
C LEU A 209 12.88 -6.71 5.73
N VAL A 210 13.14 -8.02 5.77
CA VAL A 210 13.30 -8.75 7.04
C VAL A 210 14.48 -8.18 7.83
N PHE A 211 15.65 -7.99 7.20
CA PHE A 211 16.81 -7.35 7.82
C PHE A 211 16.50 -5.95 8.34
N ALA A 212 15.79 -5.12 7.55
CA ALA A 212 15.40 -3.75 7.89
C ALA A 212 14.47 -3.68 9.12
N SER A 213 13.63 -4.70 9.33
CA SER A 213 12.77 -4.78 10.52
C SER A 213 13.56 -4.77 11.83
N GLY A 214 14.80 -5.26 11.84
CA GLY A 214 15.69 -5.25 13.00
C GLY A 214 16.15 -3.86 13.45
N TYR A 215 15.84 -2.81 12.66
CA TYR A 215 16.03 -1.41 13.08
C TYR A 215 14.77 -0.79 13.72
N GLY A 216 13.81 -1.60 14.10
CA GLY A 216 12.55 -1.14 14.71
C GLY A 216 11.62 -0.47 13.70
N ILE A 217 11.77 -0.78 12.42
CA ILE A 217 10.89 -0.32 11.36
C ILE A 217 9.76 -1.33 11.15
N ASN A 218 8.52 -0.87 11.24
CA ASN A 218 7.34 -1.66 10.92
C ASN A 218 7.17 -1.72 9.40
N ILE A 219 7.59 -2.83 8.81
CA ILE A 219 7.51 -3.08 7.36
C ILE A 219 6.11 -3.56 6.99
N ARG A 220 5.54 -2.95 5.96
CA ARG A 220 4.33 -3.39 5.28
C ARG A 220 4.63 -3.60 3.80
N THR A 221 3.92 -4.53 3.17
CA THR A 221 4.10 -4.80 1.74
C THR A 221 2.77 -4.83 1.00
N VAL A 222 2.72 -4.12 -0.11
CA VAL A 222 1.65 -4.17 -1.10
C VAL A 222 2.17 -4.97 -2.28
N GLU A 223 1.42 -6.00 -2.70
CA GLU A 223 1.79 -6.95 -3.76
C GLU A 223 3.14 -7.67 -3.53
N GLY A 224 3.56 -7.73 -2.27
CA GLY A 224 4.79 -8.41 -1.83
C GLY A 224 4.55 -9.48 -0.75
N PRO A 225 3.58 -10.41 -0.91
CA PRO A 225 3.20 -11.33 0.16
C PRO A 225 4.29 -12.34 0.54
N TYR A 226 5.29 -12.57 -0.30
CA TYR A 226 6.43 -13.46 0.02
C TYR A 226 7.24 -12.95 1.22
N PHE A 227 7.26 -11.65 1.47
CA PHE A 227 7.83 -11.09 2.71
C PHE A 227 7.31 -11.81 3.97
N ARG A 228 6.03 -12.18 4.02
CA ARG A 228 5.44 -12.88 5.17
C ARG A 228 5.99 -14.29 5.35
N VAL A 229 6.36 -14.96 4.25
CA VAL A 229 7.02 -16.27 4.32
C VAL A 229 8.39 -16.12 4.99
N LEU A 230 9.18 -15.16 4.55
CA LEU A 230 10.50 -14.90 5.12
C LEU A 230 10.39 -14.41 6.57
N ALA A 231 9.42 -13.56 6.89
CA ALA A 231 9.14 -13.13 8.26
C ALA A 231 8.79 -14.31 9.17
N LYS A 232 7.96 -15.26 8.69
CA LYS A 232 7.65 -16.48 9.44
C LYS A 232 8.89 -17.34 9.65
N ARG A 233 9.65 -17.58 8.60
CA ARG A 233 10.89 -18.39 8.67
C ARG A 233 11.92 -17.75 9.64
N HIS A 234 12.09 -16.41 9.57
CA HIS A 234 12.91 -15.67 10.53
C HIS A 234 12.42 -15.88 11.98
N ASN A 235 11.11 -15.75 12.22
CA ASN A 235 10.51 -15.96 13.54
C ASN A 235 10.69 -17.40 14.05
N ASP A 236 10.75 -18.36 13.15
CA ASP A 236 10.97 -19.79 13.44
C ASP A 236 12.48 -20.15 13.56
N GLY A 237 13.39 -19.19 13.37
CA GLY A 237 14.84 -19.39 13.43
C GLY A 237 15.41 -20.10 12.21
N ILE A 238 14.71 -20.12 11.08
CA ILE A 238 15.13 -20.77 9.84
C ILE A 238 15.99 -19.79 9.05
N MET A 239 17.21 -20.18 8.73
CA MET A 239 18.11 -19.40 7.89
C MET A 239 17.72 -19.53 6.42
N GLU A 240 17.89 -18.45 5.68
CA GLU A 240 17.69 -18.40 4.24
C GLU A 240 18.99 -18.73 3.50
N ASP A 241 18.86 -19.24 2.27
CA ASP A 241 19.97 -19.43 1.36
C ASP A 241 20.60 -18.09 0.96
N ALA A 242 21.86 -18.13 0.51
CA ALA A 242 22.56 -16.93 0.08
C ALA A 242 21.91 -16.29 -1.15
N ASN A 243 21.58 -15.00 -1.04
CA ASN A 243 21.06 -14.21 -2.14
C ASN A 243 21.96 -12.99 -2.38
N PRO A 244 22.66 -12.90 -3.54
CA PRO A 244 23.65 -11.83 -3.78
C PRO A 244 23.04 -10.43 -3.86
N VAL A 245 21.75 -10.31 -4.19
CA VAL A 245 21.04 -9.01 -4.18
C VAL A 245 20.87 -8.55 -2.74
N PHE A 246 20.39 -9.45 -1.86
CA PHE A 246 20.30 -9.18 -0.43
C PHE A 246 21.65 -8.81 0.18
N GLU A 247 22.70 -9.62 -0.07
CA GLU A 247 24.04 -9.38 0.47
C GLU A 247 24.57 -7.99 0.08
N LYS A 248 24.38 -7.61 -1.19
CA LYS A 248 24.79 -6.27 -1.64
C LYS A 248 23.99 -5.15 -0.93
N MET A 249 22.67 -5.30 -0.78
CA MET A 249 21.84 -4.32 -0.07
C MET A 249 22.23 -4.24 1.41
N ARG A 250 22.47 -5.39 2.07
CA ARG A 250 22.92 -5.47 3.45
C ARG A 250 24.25 -4.74 3.64
N ASN A 251 25.24 -5.05 2.80
CA ASN A 251 26.57 -4.42 2.88
C ASN A 251 26.49 -2.89 2.70
N ILE A 252 25.64 -2.41 1.80
CA ILE A 252 25.40 -0.97 1.67
C ILE A 252 24.78 -0.43 2.98
N ALA A 253 23.73 -1.06 3.51
CA ALA A 253 23.08 -0.61 4.73
C ALA A 253 24.06 -0.56 5.92
N GLU A 254 24.83 -1.63 6.15
CA GLU A 254 25.81 -1.74 7.23
C GLU A 254 26.95 -0.71 7.08
N SER A 255 27.29 -0.30 5.86
CA SER A 255 28.30 0.73 5.62
C SER A 255 27.85 2.18 5.89
N ILE A 256 26.52 2.44 5.85
CA ILE A 256 25.97 3.81 5.96
C ILE A 256 25.14 4.05 7.21
N ILE A 257 24.67 2.99 7.89
CA ILE A 257 23.81 3.09 9.07
C ILE A 257 24.66 2.85 10.32
N ALA A 258 24.83 3.88 11.13
CA ALA A 258 25.58 3.78 12.38
C ALA A 258 24.75 3.23 13.57
N SER A 259 23.43 3.30 13.47
CA SER A 259 22.54 2.82 14.55
C SER A 259 22.64 1.29 14.70
N PRO A 260 22.63 0.77 15.95
CA PRO A 260 22.64 -0.67 16.17
C PRO A 260 21.35 -1.31 15.65
N ARG A 261 21.48 -2.52 15.11
CA ARG A 261 20.36 -3.36 14.70
C ARG A 261 20.09 -4.42 15.78
N GLU A 262 18.83 -4.58 16.15
CA GLU A 262 18.43 -5.71 16.98
C GLU A 262 18.59 -7.02 16.22
N THR A 263 18.98 -8.07 16.90
CA THR A 263 19.16 -9.42 16.33
C THR A 263 18.07 -10.39 16.79
N ASP A 264 17.46 -10.12 17.95
CA ASP A 264 16.33 -10.91 18.48
C ASP A 264 15.05 -10.05 18.41
N TYR A 265 14.33 -10.16 17.29
CA TYR A 265 13.09 -9.45 17.05
C TYR A 265 12.08 -10.35 16.33
N LYS A 266 10.81 -10.04 16.49
CA LYS A 266 9.73 -10.76 15.82
C LYS A 266 9.03 -9.84 14.83
N ILE A 267 8.69 -10.41 13.68
CA ILE A 267 8.01 -9.70 12.58
C ILE A 267 6.56 -10.18 12.51
N PRO A 268 5.59 -9.25 12.46
CA PRO A 268 4.19 -9.64 12.24
C PRO A 268 4.02 -10.40 10.91
N VAL A 269 3.42 -11.58 10.96
CA VAL A 269 3.20 -12.43 9.79
C VAL A 269 1.79 -12.24 9.21
N ALA A 270 0.83 -11.86 10.06
CA ALA A 270 -0.53 -11.59 9.62
C ALA A 270 -0.59 -10.34 8.72
N GLY A 271 -1.44 -10.37 7.72
CA GLY A 271 -1.62 -9.23 6.83
C GLY A 271 -2.77 -9.42 5.86
N THR A 272 -3.15 -8.33 5.23
CA THR A 272 -4.22 -8.25 4.25
C THR A 272 -3.73 -8.62 2.83
N SER A 273 -4.64 -8.90 1.93
CA SER A 273 -4.38 -9.05 0.49
C SER A 273 -5.65 -8.70 -0.30
N ASP A 274 -5.55 -8.66 -1.62
CA ASP A 274 -6.68 -8.33 -2.50
C ASP A 274 -7.97 -9.04 -2.09
N GLY A 275 -9.02 -8.30 -1.76
CA GLY A 275 -10.32 -8.83 -1.33
C GLY A 275 -10.34 -9.58 0.01
N ASN A 276 -9.21 -9.68 0.69
CA ASN A 276 -9.06 -10.34 1.98
C ASN A 276 -8.44 -9.38 3.01
N GLY A 277 -9.30 -8.70 3.74
CA GLY A 277 -8.94 -7.66 4.70
C GLY A 277 -8.74 -6.28 4.09
N ILE A 278 -8.72 -6.14 2.77
CA ILE A 278 -8.76 -4.85 2.06
C ILE A 278 -9.79 -4.88 0.94
N ILE A 279 -10.37 -3.70 0.68
CA ILE A 279 -11.12 -3.38 -0.53
C ILE A 279 -10.79 -1.96 -0.97
N PHE A 280 -11.13 -1.65 -2.20
CA PHE A 280 -10.89 -0.36 -2.82
C PHE A 280 -12.21 0.20 -3.40
N VAL A 281 -12.48 1.47 -3.12
CA VAL A 281 -13.63 2.22 -3.65
C VAL A 281 -13.10 3.27 -4.60
N GLY A 282 -13.56 3.26 -5.83
CA GLY A 282 -13.26 4.25 -6.85
C GLY A 282 -13.95 5.59 -6.60
N HIS A 283 -13.49 6.64 -7.28
CA HIS A 283 -14.08 7.98 -7.25
C HIS A 283 -15.55 7.99 -7.68
N ASP A 284 -15.95 7.01 -8.49
CA ASP A 284 -17.31 6.77 -9.02
C ASP A 284 -18.17 5.82 -8.16
N GLY A 285 -17.71 5.47 -6.96
CA GLY A 285 -18.38 4.52 -6.08
C GLY A 285 -18.22 3.05 -6.46
N SER A 286 -17.51 2.72 -7.53
CA SER A 286 -17.21 1.33 -7.92
C SER A 286 -16.30 0.66 -6.89
N VAL A 287 -16.57 -0.62 -6.57
CA VAL A 287 -15.83 -1.39 -5.57
C VAL A 287 -14.98 -2.44 -6.26
N TYR A 288 -13.73 -2.59 -5.79
CA TYR A 288 -12.73 -3.51 -6.30
C TYR A 288 -12.04 -4.28 -5.16
N PRO A 289 -11.45 -5.47 -5.40
CA PRO A 289 -10.72 -6.22 -4.37
C PRO A 289 -9.51 -5.47 -3.81
N SER A 290 -8.84 -4.67 -4.64
CA SER A 290 -7.77 -3.73 -4.30
C SER A 290 -7.61 -2.69 -5.40
N GLY A 291 -6.78 -1.68 -5.15
CA GLY A 291 -6.44 -0.70 -6.16
C GLY A 291 -5.64 -1.25 -7.35
N PHE A 292 -5.07 -2.44 -7.25
CA PHE A 292 -4.25 -3.06 -8.28
C PHE A 292 -4.97 -4.17 -9.04
N LEU A 293 -6.15 -4.59 -8.60
CA LEU A 293 -6.95 -5.64 -9.24
C LEU A 293 -8.23 -5.02 -9.83
N PRO A 294 -8.23 -4.67 -11.14
CA PRO A 294 -9.28 -3.85 -11.76
C PRO A 294 -10.53 -4.66 -12.13
N ILE A 295 -11.02 -5.49 -11.22
CA ILE A 295 -12.25 -6.27 -11.41
C ILE A 295 -13.32 -5.69 -10.48
N LYS A 296 -14.30 -5.01 -11.06
CA LYS A 296 -15.42 -4.43 -10.32
C LYS A 296 -16.25 -5.54 -9.67
N VAL A 297 -16.52 -5.41 -8.38
CA VAL A 297 -17.31 -6.38 -7.58
C VAL A 297 -18.66 -5.79 -7.13
N GLY A 298 -18.91 -4.53 -7.38
CA GLY A 298 -20.16 -3.84 -7.07
C GLY A 298 -20.01 -2.33 -7.13
N SER A 299 -21.04 -1.61 -6.68
CA SER A 299 -21.03 -0.15 -6.51
C SER A 299 -21.71 0.21 -5.19
N ILE A 300 -21.08 1.11 -4.43
CA ILE A 300 -21.66 1.61 -3.18
C ILE A 300 -22.89 2.50 -3.42
N LEU A 301 -23.09 2.96 -4.65
CA LEU A 301 -24.28 3.69 -5.08
C LEU A 301 -25.49 2.78 -5.30
N GLU A 302 -25.26 1.46 -5.39
CA GLU A 302 -26.30 0.46 -5.65
C GLU A 302 -26.59 -0.40 -4.42
N LYS A 303 -25.55 -0.70 -3.61
CA LYS A 303 -25.63 -1.61 -2.47
C LYS A 303 -24.72 -1.17 -1.32
N PRO A 304 -25.09 -1.46 -0.06
CA PRO A 304 -24.22 -1.22 1.08
C PRO A 304 -22.86 -1.91 0.91
N ILE A 305 -21.77 -1.21 1.25
CA ILE A 305 -20.40 -1.75 1.13
C ILE A 305 -20.22 -3.06 1.91
N SER A 306 -20.90 -3.23 3.03
CA SER A 306 -20.82 -4.46 3.85
C SER A 306 -21.47 -5.67 3.16
N GLU A 307 -22.54 -5.47 2.38
CA GLU A 307 -23.16 -6.50 1.55
C GLU A 307 -22.21 -6.90 0.41
N ILE A 308 -21.68 -5.91 -0.33
CA ILE A 308 -20.71 -6.17 -1.41
C ILE A 308 -19.52 -6.98 -0.88
N TYR A 309 -18.98 -6.59 0.27
CA TYR A 309 -17.82 -7.26 0.86
C TYR A 309 -18.12 -8.70 1.26
N ARG A 310 -19.30 -8.97 1.85
CA ARG A 310 -19.64 -10.29 2.40
C ARG A 310 -20.14 -11.27 1.34
N GLU A 311 -20.79 -10.77 0.29
CA GLU A 311 -21.57 -11.60 -0.63
C GLU A 311 -20.98 -11.73 -2.03
N SER A 312 -20.02 -10.87 -2.43
CA SER A 312 -19.41 -10.98 -3.74
C SER A 312 -18.66 -12.30 -3.90
N ASP A 313 -19.04 -13.09 -4.91
CA ASP A 313 -18.44 -14.38 -5.24
C ASP A 313 -16.93 -14.28 -5.44
N LEU A 314 -16.46 -13.20 -6.08
CA LEU A 314 -15.04 -12.97 -6.27
C LEU A 314 -14.32 -12.75 -4.94
N LEU A 315 -14.87 -11.91 -4.05
CA LEU A 315 -14.26 -11.65 -2.74
C LEU A 315 -14.28 -12.90 -1.85
N LEU A 316 -15.36 -13.68 -1.89
CA LEU A 316 -15.45 -14.98 -1.21
C LEU A 316 -14.39 -15.95 -1.74
N SER A 317 -14.22 -16.01 -3.07
CA SER A 317 -13.22 -16.87 -3.70
C SER A 317 -11.79 -16.47 -3.34
N LEU A 318 -11.46 -15.16 -3.31
CA LEU A 318 -10.14 -14.65 -2.93
C LEU A 318 -9.79 -14.91 -1.46
N ARG A 319 -10.79 -14.93 -0.56
CA ARG A 319 -10.60 -15.28 0.85
C ARG A 319 -10.39 -16.78 1.07
N ASN A 320 -10.92 -17.63 0.20
CA ASN A 320 -10.72 -19.08 0.30
C ASN A 320 -9.43 -19.50 -0.40
N ARG A 321 -8.33 -19.57 0.36
CA ARG A 321 -7.00 -19.95 -0.16
C ARG A 321 -6.96 -21.37 -0.80
N LYS A 322 -7.95 -22.23 -0.55
CA LYS A 322 -8.04 -23.53 -1.20
C LYS A 322 -8.40 -23.43 -2.69
N ASN A 323 -8.94 -22.30 -3.12
CA ASN A 323 -9.26 -22.03 -4.52
C ASN A 323 -8.04 -21.65 -5.36
N LEU A 324 -6.88 -21.38 -4.74
CA LEU A 324 -5.68 -21.03 -5.47
C LEU A 324 -5.20 -22.19 -6.33
N ALA A 325 -4.75 -21.87 -7.54
CA ALA A 325 -4.24 -22.82 -8.51
C ALA A 325 -2.68 -22.77 -8.61
N GLY A 326 -2.12 -23.71 -9.37
CA GLY A 326 -0.69 -23.83 -9.61
C GLY A 326 0.12 -23.94 -8.33
N LYS A 327 1.33 -23.39 -8.33
CA LYS A 327 2.24 -23.42 -7.17
C LYS A 327 1.65 -22.79 -5.92
N CYS A 328 0.87 -21.72 -6.06
CA CYS A 328 0.23 -21.09 -4.91
C CYS A 328 -0.79 -22.00 -4.22
N GLY A 329 -1.50 -22.85 -4.97
CA GLY A 329 -2.48 -23.79 -4.46
C GLY A 329 -1.89 -24.98 -3.70
N SER A 330 -0.73 -25.48 -4.15
CA SER A 330 -0.01 -26.61 -3.52
C SER A 330 0.99 -26.18 -2.44
N CYS A 331 1.23 -24.88 -2.27
CA CYS A 331 2.25 -24.35 -1.39
C CYS A 331 1.90 -24.52 0.11
N GLU A 332 2.86 -24.99 0.92
CA GLU A 332 2.71 -25.07 2.37
C GLU A 332 2.46 -23.68 3.04
N TYR A 333 2.94 -22.60 2.41
CA TYR A 333 2.74 -21.22 2.87
C TYR A 333 1.53 -20.52 2.24
N ARG A 334 0.62 -21.23 1.57
CA ARG A 334 -0.52 -20.59 0.89
C ARG A 334 -1.39 -19.76 1.83
N GLU A 335 -1.56 -20.17 3.08
CA GLU A 335 -2.37 -19.45 4.08
C GLU A 335 -1.68 -18.16 4.54
N VAL A 336 -0.35 -18.15 4.61
CA VAL A 336 0.47 -17.00 5.02
C VAL A 336 0.67 -16.02 3.86
N CYS A 337 1.02 -16.54 2.68
CA CYS A 337 1.39 -15.79 1.49
C CYS A 337 0.23 -15.64 0.51
N GLY A 338 -0.12 -16.74 -0.14
CA GLY A 338 -1.14 -16.80 -1.19
C GLY A 338 -0.74 -16.12 -2.51
N GLY A 339 0.45 -15.55 -2.64
CA GLY A 339 0.92 -14.79 -3.80
C GLY A 339 0.17 -13.48 -4.03
N SER A 340 0.73 -12.60 -4.86
CA SER A 340 0.06 -11.39 -5.33
C SER A 340 -1.07 -11.76 -6.31
N ARG A 341 -2.32 -11.42 -5.97
CA ARG A 341 -3.47 -11.75 -6.82
C ARG A 341 -3.58 -10.80 -8.00
N ALA A 342 -3.21 -9.55 -7.81
CA ALA A 342 -3.13 -8.58 -8.91
C ALA A 342 -2.07 -8.98 -9.94
N ARG A 343 -0.87 -9.39 -9.48
CA ARG A 343 0.19 -9.87 -10.39
C ARG A 343 -0.21 -11.17 -11.08
N ALA A 344 -0.80 -12.13 -10.35
CA ALA A 344 -1.31 -13.36 -10.93
C ALA A 344 -2.32 -13.05 -12.05
N PHE A 345 -3.29 -12.16 -11.79
CA PHE A 345 -4.26 -11.74 -12.79
C PHE A 345 -3.60 -11.09 -14.02
N TYR A 346 -2.69 -10.14 -13.80
CA TYR A 346 -2.02 -9.45 -14.89
C TYR A 346 -1.27 -10.40 -15.83
N TYR A 347 -0.53 -11.37 -15.28
CA TYR A 347 0.31 -12.26 -16.08
C TYR A 347 -0.39 -13.53 -16.60
N THR A 348 -1.42 -14.01 -15.89
CA THR A 348 -2.09 -15.29 -16.22
C THR A 348 -3.54 -15.15 -16.66
N GLY A 349 -4.13 -13.95 -16.51
CA GLY A 349 -5.56 -13.71 -16.73
C GLY A 349 -6.45 -14.26 -15.59
N SER A 350 -5.87 -14.87 -14.55
CA SER A 350 -6.63 -15.48 -13.44
C SER A 350 -6.19 -14.92 -12.09
N VAL A 351 -7.15 -14.44 -11.30
CA VAL A 351 -6.92 -14.01 -9.92
C VAL A 351 -6.52 -15.16 -8.99
N LEU A 352 -6.85 -16.39 -9.36
CA LEU A 352 -6.52 -17.59 -8.62
C LEU A 352 -5.24 -18.27 -9.12
N GLY A 353 -4.63 -17.76 -10.18
CA GLY A 353 -3.39 -18.26 -10.76
C GLY A 353 -2.20 -18.18 -9.80
N GLU A 354 -1.07 -18.73 -10.20
CA GLU A 354 0.16 -18.60 -9.45
C GLU A 354 0.79 -17.20 -9.61
N ASP A 355 1.47 -16.74 -8.56
CA ASP A 355 2.27 -15.51 -8.63
C ASP A 355 3.57 -15.79 -9.41
N PRO A 356 3.78 -15.13 -10.57
CA PRO A 356 4.94 -15.42 -11.42
C PRO A 356 6.28 -15.01 -10.79
N LEU A 357 6.30 -14.08 -9.84
CA LEU A 357 7.51 -13.68 -9.13
C LEU A 357 7.86 -14.59 -7.94
N CYS A 358 7.03 -15.59 -7.63
CA CYS A 358 7.35 -16.50 -6.53
C CYS A 358 8.72 -17.15 -6.75
N PRO A 359 9.70 -16.96 -5.83
CA PRO A 359 11.03 -17.53 -5.99
C PRO A 359 11.08 -19.02 -5.66
N ARG A 360 10.10 -19.55 -4.94
CA ARG A 360 10.08 -20.96 -4.52
C ARG A 360 9.93 -21.89 -5.72
N VAL A 361 10.78 -22.88 -5.73
CA VAL A 361 10.64 -24.07 -6.61
C VAL A 361 9.81 -25.09 -5.84
N ILE A 362 8.67 -25.50 -6.38
CA ILE A 362 7.80 -26.55 -5.84
C ILE A 362 7.74 -27.67 -6.86
#